data_10d19cca730ce7fdd4d153f7447fa8b3
#
_entry.id   10d19cca730ce7fdd4d153f7447fa8b3
#
_cell.length_a   1.000
_cell.length_b   1.000
_cell.length_c   1.000
_cell.angle_alpha   90.00
_cell.angle_beta   90.00
_cell.angle_gamma   90.00
#
_symmetry.space_group_name_H-M   'P 1'
#
loop_
_entity.id
_entity.type
_entity.pdbx_description
1 polymer ?
#
loop_
_entity_poly.entity_id
_entity_poly.type
_entity_poly.pdbx_seq_one_letter_code
_entity_poly.pdbx_strand_id
1 'polypeptide(L)'
;NIKVTRVKIMNEQGERALGKVKGNYVTIDMKNMKYMGEEEIQKASEILCEELKKMVDEYVSKEQEILVVGLGNIYVTPDALGPKVINEIDITRHLLKYVPQYLDKNTRPVSAISPGVLGTTGIETAEILKGIVDNVKPKLVIVIDSLASRSMERISSTIQLADTGIVPGAGVDNARKELTVNTLGVPVIAL
;
A
#
# COMPACT_ATOMS: atom_id res chain seq x y z
N ASN A 1 -17.25 -4.32 -15.43
CA ASN A 1 -17.36 -2.85 -15.34
C ASN A 1 -16.41 -2.31 -14.28
N ILE A 2 -15.17 -2.02 -14.67
CA ILE A 2 -14.14 -1.42 -13.81
C ILE A 2 -14.04 0.06 -14.17
N LYS A 3 -14.12 0.94 -13.16
CA LYS A 3 -13.97 2.39 -13.33
C LYS A 3 -12.73 2.87 -12.58
N VAL A 4 -11.85 3.60 -13.27
CA VAL A 4 -10.67 4.22 -12.66
C VAL A 4 -10.88 5.72 -12.58
N THR A 5 -10.78 6.27 -11.38
CA THR A 5 -10.86 7.70 -11.11
C THR A 5 -9.51 8.18 -10.58
N ARG A 6 -8.92 9.19 -11.22
CA ARG A 6 -7.64 9.79 -10.82
C ARG A 6 -7.88 11.22 -10.39
N VAL A 7 -7.35 11.59 -9.24
CA VAL A 7 -7.43 12.94 -8.69
C VAL A 7 -6.03 13.38 -8.29
N LYS A 8 -5.60 14.53 -8.78
CA LYS A 8 -4.35 15.17 -8.37
C LYS A 8 -4.66 16.47 -7.64
N ILE A 9 -4.30 16.53 -6.38
CA ILE A 9 -4.43 17.74 -5.55
C ILE A 9 -3.13 18.50 -5.62
N MET A 10 -3.17 19.72 -6.17
CA MET A 10 -1.97 20.48 -6.53
C MET A 10 -1.63 21.59 -5.53
N ASN A 11 -2.62 22.08 -4.77
CA ASN A 11 -2.46 23.24 -3.90
C ASN A 11 -3.42 23.20 -2.70
N GLU A 12 -3.24 24.13 -1.76
CA GLU A 12 -4.05 24.23 -0.55
C GLU A 12 -5.55 24.46 -0.81
N GLN A 13 -5.92 25.10 -1.91
CA GLN A 13 -7.33 25.28 -2.27
C GLN A 13 -7.97 23.93 -2.58
N GLY A 14 -7.25 23.06 -3.30
CA GLY A 14 -7.69 21.68 -3.55
C GLY A 14 -7.75 20.86 -2.27
N GLU A 15 -6.81 21.04 -1.35
CA GLU A 15 -6.82 20.37 -0.04
C GLU A 15 -8.07 20.73 0.76
N ARG A 16 -8.40 22.03 0.85
CA ARG A 16 -9.61 22.53 1.55
C ARG A 16 -10.90 22.02 0.89
N ALA A 17 -10.93 21.98 -0.44
CA ALA A 17 -12.12 21.57 -1.19
C ALA A 17 -12.42 20.07 -1.05
N LEU A 18 -11.38 19.23 -0.97
CA LEU A 18 -11.50 17.78 -0.96
C LEU A 18 -11.24 17.13 0.41
N GLY A 19 -10.76 17.90 1.38
CA GLY A 19 -10.40 17.40 2.72
C GLY A 19 -9.26 16.38 2.71
N LYS A 20 -8.35 16.47 1.71
CA LYS A 20 -7.21 15.58 1.52
C LYS A 20 -5.96 16.40 1.23
N VAL A 21 -4.80 15.93 1.65
CA VAL A 21 -3.52 16.60 1.41
C VAL A 21 -3.11 16.55 -0.07
N LYS A 22 -2.22 17.45 -0.46
CA LYS A 22 -1.65 17.52 -1.80
C LYS A 22 -0.97 16.20 -2.16
N GLY A 23 -1.30 15.66 -3.35
CA GLY A 23 -0.79 14.38 -3.85
C GLY A 23 -1.66 13.76 -4.93
N ASN A 24 -1.31 12.56 -5.32
CA ASN A 24 -2.01 11.75 -6.32
C ASN A 24 -2.89 10.70 -5.63
N TYR A 25 -4.12 10.56 -6.12
CA TYR A 25 -5.11 9.61 -5.61
C TYR A 25 -5.72 8.87 -6.78
N VAL A 26 -5.73 7.55 -6.71
CA VAL A 26 -6.40 6.69 -7.69
C VAL A 26 -7.43 5.84 -6.97
N THR A 27 -8.63 5.76 -7.54
CA THR A 27 -9.68 4.88 -7.06
C THR A 27 -10.08 3.95 -8.19
N ILE A 28 -10.01 2.66 -7.96
CA ILE A 28 -10.44 1.61 -8.88
C ILE A 28 -11.73 1.02 -8.31
N ASP A 29 -12.86 1.35 -8.90
CA ASP A 29 -14.18 0.84 -8.51
C ASP A 29 -14.51 -0.39 -9.36
N MET A 30 -14.77 -1.51 -8.71
CA MET A 30 -15.09 -2.82 -9.29
C MET A 30 -16.46 -3.27 -8.79
N LYS A 31 -17.52 -2.81 -9.44
CA LYS A 31 -18.88 -3.19 -9.04
C LYS A 31 -19.05 -4.71 -9.05
N ASN A 32 -19.59 -5.24 -7.95
CA ASN A 32 -19.87 -6.67 -7.77
C ASN A 32 -18.62 -7.58 -7.84
N MET A 33 -17.47 -7.13 -7.32
CA MET A 33 -16.20 -7.89 -7.34
C MET A 33 -16.36 -9.35 -6.89
N LYS A 34 -17.21 -9.61 -5.89
CA LYS A 34 -17.48 -10.98 -5.38
C LYS A 34 -18.13 -11.93 -6.41
N TYR A 35 -18.61 -11.40 -7.53
CA TYR A 35 -19.23 -12.18 -8.63
C TYR A 35 -18.42 -12.09 -9.93
N MET A 36 -17.25 -11.46 -9.90
CA MET A 36 -16.37 -11.36 -11.06
C MET A 36 -15.81 -12.74 -11.45
N GLY A 37 -15.79 -13.02 -12.74
CA GLY A 37 -15.07 -14.17 -13.29
C GLY A 37 -13.56 -13.92 -13.34
N GLU A 38 -12.80 -14.96 -13.69
CA GLU A 38 -11.33 -14.92 -13.77
C GLU A 38 -10.82 -13.82 -14.70
N GLU A 39 -11.43 -13.65 -15.89
CA GLU A 39 -11.05 -12.61 -16.85
C GLU A 39 -11.22 -11.19 -16.30
N GLU A 40 -12.29 -10.96 -15.54
CA GLU A 40 -12.54 -9.65 -14.93
C GLU A 40 -11.57 -9.36 -13.78
N ILE A 41 -11.23 -10.37 -12.98
CA ILE A 41 -10.21 -10.28 -11.92
C ILE A 41 -8.84 -10.03 -12.54
N GLN A 42 -8.48 -10.74 -13.59
CA GLN A 42 -7.22 -10.54 -14.31
C GLN A 42 -7.10 -9.09 -14.82
N LYS A 43 -8.15 -8.59 -15.47
CA LYS A 43 -8.20 -7.21 -15.95
C LYS A 43 -8.09 -6.19 -14.83
N ALA A 44 -8.73 -6.44 -13.68
CA ALA A 44 -8.60 -5.59 -12.50
C ALA A 44 -7.17 -5.56 -11.96
N SER A 45 -6.51 -6.71 -11.93
CA SER A 45 -5.11 -6.86 -11.51
C SER A 45 -4.16 -6.13 -12.45
N GLU A 46 -4.37 -6.19 -13.76
CA GLU A 46 -3.59 -5.46 -14.76
C GLU A 46 -3.72 -3.95 -14.56
N ILE A 47 -4.94 -3.45 -14.37
CA ILE A 47 -5.20 -2.04 -14.10
C ILE A 47 -4.51 -1.59 -12.80
N LEU A 48 -4.61 -2.38 -11.73
CA LEU A 48 -3.94 -2.08 -10.47
C LEU A 48 -2.42 -2.04 -10.65
N CYS A 49 -1.86 -3.01 -11.37
CA CYS A 49 -0.44 -3.08 -11.66
C CYS A 49 0.04 -1.82 -12.42
N GLU A 50 -0.70 -1.39 -13.46
CA GLU A 50 -0.36 -0.19 -14.23
C GLU A 50 -0.41 1.08 -13.36
N GLU A 51 -1.45 1.27 -12.55
CA GLU A 51 -1.59 2.45 -11.72
C GLU A 51 -0.55 2.49 -10.59
N LEU A 52 -0.30 1.35 -9.94
CA LEU A 52 0.73 1.25 -8.92
C LEU A 52 2.12 1.48 -9.51
N LYS A 53 2.40 0.89 -10.69
CA LYS A 53 3.67 1.09 -11.38
C LYS A 53 3.92 2.56 -11.72
N LYS A 54 2.91 3.29 -12.23
CA LYS A 54 3.03 4.73 -12.51
C LYS A 54 3.41 5.51 -11.25
N MET A 55 2.77 5.24 -10.12
CA MET A 55 3.11 5.90 -8.85
C MET A 55 4.52 5.53 -8.37
N VAL A 56 4.89 4.27 -8.44
CA VAL A 56 6.22 3.79 -8.00
C VAL A 56 7.33 4.42 -8.83
N ASP A 57 7.16 4.48 -10.16
CA ASP A 57 8.16 5.01 -11.10
C ASP A 57 8.39 6.54 -10.91
N GLU A 58 7.48 7.27 -10.24
CA GLU A 58 7.69 8.68 -9.86
C GLU A 58 8.71 8.83 -8.72
N TYR A 59 8.94 7.81 -7.90
CA TYR A 59 9.75 7.88 -6.69
C TYR A 59 11.04 7.09 -6.75
N VAL A 60 11.06 5.96 -7.47
CA VAL A 60 12.19 5.02 -7.43
C VAL A 60 12.51 4.42 -8.80
N SER A 61 13.81 4.26 -9.08
CA SER A 61 14.30 3.47 -10.22
C SER A 61 14.17 1.97 -9.94
N LYS A 62 14.37 1.13 -10.98
CA LYS A 62 14.21 -0.33 -10.87
C LYS A 62 15.18 -1.00 -9.90
N GLU A 63 16.35 -0.42 -9.73
CA GLU A 63 17.44 -0.96 -8.89
C GLU A 63 17.25 -0.61 -7.40
N GLN A 64 16.34 0.31 -7.09
CA GLN A 64 16.15 0.80 -5.73
C GLN A 64 15.17 -0.07 -4.95
N GLU A 65 15.51 -0.30 -3.69
CA GLU A 65 14.76 -1.17 -2.79
C GLU A 65 13.41 -0.57 -2.39
N ILE A 66 12.39 -1.42 -2.41
CA ILE A 66 11.04 -1.15 -1.89
C ILE A 66 10.80 -2.03 -0.66
N LEU A 67 10.24 -1.42 0.39
CA LEU A 67 9.66 -2.13 1.52
C LEU A 67 8.14 -2.17 1.36
N VAL A 68 7.57 -3.37 1.35
CA VAL A 68 6.12 -3.58 1.36
C VAL A 68 5.66 -3.90 2.78
N VAL A 69 4.63 -3.21 3.24
CA VAL A 69 4.10 -3.34 4.60
C VAL A 69 2.64 -3.74 4.54
N GLY A 70 2.29 -4.87 5.13
CA GLY A 70 0.90 -5.30 5.28
C GLY A 70 0.39 -4.97 6.67
N LEU A 71 -0.46 -3.95 6.79
CA LEU A 71 -1.10 -3.56 8.05
C LEU A 71 -2.26 -4.48 8.39
N GLY A 72 -2.53 -4.58 9.67
CA GLY A 72 -3.69 -5.28 10.20
C GLY A 72 -3.33 -6.52 11.03
N ASN A 73 -4.40 -7.22 11.44
CA ASN A 73 -4.32 -8.43 12.26
C ASN A 73 -4.78 -9.64 11.44
N ILE A 74 -3.87 -10.58 11.19
CA ILE A 74 -4.16 -11.78 10.38
C ILE A 74 -5.28 -12.66 10.97
N TYR A 75 -5.50 -12.58 12.29
CA TYR A 75 -6.53 -13.34 12.98
C TYR A 75 -7.92 -12.68 12.97
N VAL A 76 -8.02 -11.45 12.42
CA VAL A 76 -9.25 -10.69 12.32
C VAL A 76 -9.61 -10.54 10.85
N THR A 77 -10.57 -11.32 10.36
CA THR A 77 -10.90 -11.41 8.91
C THR A 77 -11.02 -10.05 8.21
N PRO A 78 -11.76 -9.05 8.72
CA PRO A 78 -11.88 -7.76 8.05
C PRO A 78 -10.59 -6.93 8.08
N ASP A 79 -9.60 -7.31 8.88
CA ASP A 79 -8.32 -6.61 9.07
C ASP A 79 -7.12 -7.44 8.55
N ALA A 80 -7.38 -8.55 7.88
CA ALA A 80 -6.33 -9.51 7.49
C ALA A 80 -5.75 -9.27 6.08
N LEU A 81 -6.24 -8.28 5.32
CA LEU A 81 -5.82 -8.08 3.93
C LEU A 81 -4.31 -7.86 3.80
N GLY A 82 -3.78 -6.88 4.51
CA GLY A 82 -2.35 -6.55 4.45
C GLY A 82 -1.46 -7.76 4.76
N PRO A 83 -1.62 -8.43 5.92
CA PRO A 83 -0.86 -9.63 6.25
C PRO A 83 -0.96 -10.75 5.21
N LYS A 84 -2.14 -10.99 4.64
CA LYS A 84 -2.33 -12.01 3.60
C LYS A 84 -1.59 -11.67 2.32
N VAL A 85 -1.62 -10.42 1.88
CA VAL A 85 -0.86 -9.99 0.69
C VAL A 85 0.63 -10.19 0.89
N ILE A 86 1.17 -9.89 2.08
CA ILE A 86 2.60 -10.10 2.37
C ILE A 86 3.01 -11.58 2.22
N ASN A 87 2.13 -12.52 2.52
CA ASN A 87 2.41 -13.94 2.38
C ASN A 87 2.41 -14.43 0.91
N GLU A 88 1.84 -13.65 -0.02
CA GLU A 88 1.69 -14.02 -1.43
C GLU A 88 2.68 -13.30 -2.36
N ILE A 89 3.37 -12.25 -1.89
CA ILE A 89 4.29 -11.49 -2.75
C ILE A 89 5.70 -12.09 -2.77
N ASP A 90 6.39 -11.94 -3.90
CA ASP A 90 7.77 -12.38 -4.06
C ASP A 90 8.75 -11.45 -3.35
N ILE A 91 9.50 -12.00 -2.41
CA ILE A 91 10.55 -11.29 -1.67
C ILE A 91 11.90 -11.55 -2.36
N THR A 92 12.51 -10.51 -2.89
CA THR A 92 13.68 -10.61 -3.78
C THR A 92 14.97 -10.02 -3.21
N ARG A 93 14.88 -9.16 -2.17
CA ARG A 93 16.07 -8.49 -1.59
C ARG A 93 17.19 -9.45 -1.20
N HIS A 94 16.85 -10.50 -0.48
CA HIS A 94 17.84 -11.50 -0.05
C HIS A 94 18.36 -12.35 -1.22
N LEU A 95 17.52 -12.65 -2.21
CA LEU A 95 17.89 -13.40 -3.40
C LEU A 95 18.94 -12.63 -4.23
N LEU A 96 18.71 -11.32 -4.43
CA LEU A 96 19.67 -10.44 -5.12
C LEU A 96 21.03 -10.35 -4.39
N LYS A 97 21.02 -10.49 -3.06
CA LYS A 97 22.25 -10.47 -2.26
C LYS A 97 23.01 -11.78 -2.32
N TYR A 98 22.32 -12.92 -2.30
CA TYR A 98 22.98 -14.24 -2.10
C TYR A 98 23.04 -15.09 -3.36
N VAL A 99 22.12 -14.93 -4.31
CA VAL A 99 22.01 -15.77 -5.53
C VAL A 99 21.63 -14.94 -6.78
N PRO A 100 22.26 -13.78 -7.02
CA PRO A 100 21.88 -12.87 -8.12
C PRO A 100 21.94 -13.51 -9.50
N GLN A 101 22.80 -14.53 -9.68
CA GLN A 101 22.99 -15.22 -10.96
C GLN A 101 21.75 -16.02 -11.43
N TYR A 102 20.81 -16.30 -10.54
CA TYR A 102 19.57 -17.02 -10.87
C TYR A 102 18.37 -16.10 -11.10
N LEU A 103 18.56 -14.79 -11.00
CA LEU A 103 17.49 -13.81 -11.13
C LEU A 103 17.56 -13.06 -12.47
N ASP A 104 16.39 -12.60 -12.93
CA ASP A 104 16.33 -11.69 -14.05
C ASP A 104 17.05 -10.36 -13.71
N LYS A 105 17.74 -9.79 -14.70
CA LYS A 105 18.46 -8.52 -14.54
C LYS A 105 17.55 -7.34 -14.17
N ASN A 106 16.25 -7.48 -14.42
CA ASN A 106 15.25 -6.48 -14.09
C ASN A 106 14.58 -6.72 -12.72
N THR A 107 15.00 -7.75 -11.97
CA THR A 107 14.44 -8.03 -10.65
C THR A 107 14.75 -6.88 -9.69
N ARG A 108 13.69 -6.27 -9.14
CA ARG A 108 13.80 -5.22 -8.13
C ARG A 108 14.05 -5.82 -6.75
N PRO A 109 14.88 -5.21 -5.89
CA PRO A 109 14.97 -5.60 -4.49
C PRO A 109 13.70 -5.22 -3.74
N VAL A 110 12.98 -6.24 -3.26
CA VAL A 110 11.76 -6.10 -2.46
C VAL A 110 11.95 -6.82 -1.14
N SER A 111 11.71 -6.10 -0.06
CA SER A 111 11.53 -6.64 1.29
C SER A 111 10.08 -6.42 1.75
N ALA A 112 9.59 -7.25 2.65
CA ALA A 112 8.23 -7.12 3.15
C ALA A 112 8.11 -7.48 4.62
N ILE A 113 7.10 -6.91 5.28
CA ILE A 113 6.78 -7.19 6.67
C ILE A 113 5.29 -6.98 6.96
N SER A 114 4.76 -7.83 7.83
CA SER A 114 3.49 -7.60 8.52
C SER A 114 3.79 -7.35 10.00
N PRO A 115 3.78 -6.08 10.47
CA PRO A 115 4.22 -5.74 11.82
C PRO A 115 3.24 -6.14 12.92
N GLY A 116 2.03 -6.56 12.56
CA GLY A 116 0.92 -6.73 13.49
C GLY A 116 0.29 -5.41 13.91
N VAL A 117 -0.49 -5.45 14.98
CA VAL A 117 -1.21 -4.29 15.53
C VAL A 117 -0.77 -3.98 16.95
N LEU A 118 -0.96 -2.74 17.41
CA LEU A 118 -0.58 -2.30 18.75
C LEU A 118 -1.06 -3.26 19.85
N GLY A 119 -2.29 -3.77 19.73
CA GLY A 119 -2.86 -4.72 20.72
C GLY A 119 -2.14 -6.06 20.81
N THR A 120 -1.38 -6.47 19.80
CA THR A 120 -0.60 -7.72 19.79
C THR A 120 0.89 -7.51 20.08
N THR A 121 1.43 -6.34 19.74
CA THR A 121 2.86 -6.05 19.85
C THR A 121 3.21 -5.17 21.05
N GLY A 122 2.26 -4.35 21.51
CA GLY A 122 2.50 -3.29 22.50
C GLY A 122 3.32 -2.11 21.96
N ILE A 123 3.60 -2.06 20.65
CA ILE A 123 4.44 -1.05 20.00
C ILE A 123 3.65 -0.41 18.87
N GLU A 124 3.73 0.91 18.75
CA GLU A 124 3.11 1.61 17.61
C GLU A 124 3.74 1.17 16.28
N THR A 125 2.91 0.90 15.29
CA THR A 125 3.36 0.46 13.96
C THR A 125 4.36 1.43 13.34
N ALA A 126 4.17 2.74 13.53
CA ALA A 126 5.10 3.76 13.04
C ALA A 126 6.49 3.65 13.68
N GLU A 127 6.59 3.24 14.94
CA GLU A 127 7.89 3.02 15.62
C GLU A 127 8.61 1.80 15.06
N ILE A 128 7.89 0.70 14.87
CA ILE A 128 8.43 -0.53 14.24
C ILE A 128 8.96 -0.20 12.85
N LEU A 129 8.13 0.45 12.02
CA LEU A 129 8.48 0.77 10.65
C LEU A 129 9.63 1.77 10.56
N LYS A 130 9.68 2.77 11.44
CA LYS A 130 10.80 3.72 11.50
C LYS A 130 12.11 3.00 11.78
N GLY A 131 12.13 2.08 12.75
CA GLY A 131 13.31 1.26 13.04
C GLY A 131 13.75 0.40 11.86
N ILE A 132 12.80 -0.17 11.10
CA ILE A 132 13.09 -0.95 9.89
C ILE A 132 13.65 -0.05 8.79
N VAL A 133 12.99 1.08 8.50
CA VAL A 133 13.41 2.02 7.46
C VAL A 133 14.83 2.54 7.73
N ASP A 134 15.16 2.86 8.97
CA ASP A 134 16.49 3.36 9.35
C ASP A 134 17.61 2.32 9.15
N ASN A 135 17.29 1.04 9.27
CA ASN A 135 18.25 -0.07 9.10
C ASN A 135 18.29 -0.60 7.66
N VAL A 136 17.14 -0.84 7.05
CA VAL A 136 16.99 -1.41 5.69
C VAL A 136 17.29 -0.36 4.62
N LYS A 137 16.91 0.91 4.87
CA LYS A 137 17.07 2.07 4.00
C LYS A 137 16.40 1.93 2.63
N PRO A 138 15.14 1.45 2.60
CA PRO A 138 14.39 1.40 1.35
C PRO A 138 14.22 2.82 0.80
N LYS A 139 14.01 2.94 -0.50
CA LYS A 139 13.76 4.24 -1.15
C LYS A 139 12.28 4.59 -1.23
N LEU A 140 11.42 3.59 -1.04
CA LEU A 140 9.97 3.71 -1.04
C LEU A 140 9.38 2.69 -0.08
N VAL A 141 8.32 3.08 0.61
CA VAL A 141 7.46 2.16 1.37
C VAL A 141 6.10 2.07 0.67
N ILE A 142 5.61 0.86 0.44
CA ILE A 142 4.24 0.59 0.01
C ILE A 142 3.50 0.01 1.20
N VAL A 143 2.41 0.65 1.63
CA VAL A 143 1.61 0.22 2.76
C VAL A 143 0.27 -0.30 2.26
N ILE A 144 -0.08 -1.53 2.62
CA ILE A 144 -1.34 -2.19 2.25
C ILE A 144 -2.20 -2.33 3.50
N ASP A 145 -3.43 -1.81 3.44
CA ASP A 145 -4.38 -1.83 4.55
C ASP A 145 -5.80 -2.15 4.10
N SER A 146 -6.62 -2.59 5.01
CA SER A 146 -8.05 -2.81 4.77
C SER A 146 -8.80 -1.48 4.84
N LEU A 147 -9.45 -1.10 3.75
CA LEU A 147 -10.23 0.13 3.70
C LEU A 147 -11.60 -0.05 4.36
N ALA A 148 -11.88 0.76 5.38
CA ALA A 148 -13.22 0.83 5.97
C ALA A 148 -14.19 1.55 5.03
N SER A 149 -15.33 0.92 4.73
CA SER A 149 -16.35 1.51 3.88
C SER A 149 -17.59 1.92 4.69
N ARG A 150 -18.07 3.15 4.45
CA ARG A 150 -19.35 3.65 5.00
C ARG A 150 -20.56 3.16 4.21
N SER A 151 -20.37 2.59 3.02
CA SER A 151 -21.42 2.08 2.15
C SER A 151 -21.26 0.59 1.93
N MET A 152 -22.31 -0.19 2.14
CA MET A 152 -22.32 -1.63 1.88
C MET A 152 -21.99 -1.97 0.41
N GLU A 153 -22.35 -1.11 -0.52
CA GLU A 153 -22.08 -1.30 -1.96
C GLU A 153 -20.59 -1.23 -2.30
N ARG A 154 -19.80 -0.56 -1.45
CA ARG A 154 -18.35 -0.41 -1.63
C ARG A 154 -17.52 -1.47 -0.89
N ILE A 155 -18.14 -2.31 -0.08
CA ILE A 155 -17.43 -3.39 0.60
C ILE A 155 -16.89 -4.36 -0.45
N SER A 156 -15.58 -4.61 -0.39
CA SER A 156 -14.86 -5.51 -1.32
C SER A 156 -15.05 -5.16 -2.79
N SER A 157 -15.20 -3.88 -3.12
CA SER A 157 -15.41 -3.44 -4.50
C SER A 157 -14.55 -2.25 -4.92
N THR A 158 -13.70 -1.76 -4.04
CA THR A 158 -12.92 -0.54 -4.30
C THR A 158 -11.47 -0.73 -3.83
N ILE A 159 -10.53 -0.41 -4.71
CA ILE A 159 -9.10 -0.28 -4.36
C ILE A 159 -8.74 1.20 -4.46
N GLN A 160 -8.01 1.72 -3.48
CA GLN A 160 -7.53 3.10 -3.47
C GLN A 160 -6.02 3.14 -3.35
N LEU A 161 -5.38 3.97 -4.18
CA LEU A 161 -3.95 4.26 -4.09
C LEU A 161 -3.77 5.75 -3.79
N ALA A 162 -2.81 6.06 -2.94
CA ALA A 162 -2.41 7.44 -2.64
C ALA A 162 -0.90 7.50 -2.36
N ASP A 163 -0.23 8.54 -2.85
CA ASP A 163 1.19 8.78 -2.60
C ASP A 163 1.45 9.70 -1.39
N THR A 164 0.43 9.92 -0.60
CA THR A 164 0.46 10.78 0.58
C THR A 164 0.65 10.03 1.90
N GLY A 165 0.77 8.69 1.82
CA GLY A 165 0.77 7.84 3.00
C GLY A 165 -0.63 7.56 3.55
N ILE A 166 -0.70 7.09 4.78
CA ILE A 166 -1.93 6.65 5.43
C ILE A 166 -1.92 6.98 6.93
N VAL A 167 -3.11 7.19 7.49
CA VAL A 167 -3.35 7.18 8.94
C VAL A 167 -4.09 5.88 9.28
N PRO A 168 -3.40 4.86 9.80
CA PRO A 168 -4.04 3.57 10.08
C PRO A 168 -5.18 3.74 11.09
N GLY A 169 -6.29 3.02 10.86
CA GLY A 169 -7.45 3.03 11.76
C GLY A 169 -8.31 4.30 11.73
N ALA A 170 -7.98 5.32 10.94
CA ALA A 170 -8.78 6.55 10.86
C ALA A 170 -10.23 6.33 10.39
N GLY A 171 -10.47 5.31 9.60
CA GLY A 171 -11.80 4.97 9.09
C GLY A 171 -12.74 4.32 10.13
N VAL A 172 -12.22 3.93 11.29
CA VAL A 172 -12.94 3.24 12.38
C VAL A 172 -12.77 3.94 13.74
N ASP A 173 -12.52 5.25 13.71
CA ASP A 173 -12.32 6.10 14.91
C ASP A 173 -11.21 5.61 15.85
N ASN A 174 -10.23 4.88 15.31
CA ASN A 174 -9.06 4.36 16.02
C ASN A 174 -7.76 4.84 15.36
N ALA A 175 -7.69 6.14 15.02
CA ALA A 175 -6.57 6.72 14.33
C ALA A 175 -5.25 6.50 15.10
N ARG A 176 -4.27 5.94 14.42
CA ARG A 176 -2.91 5.71 14.90
C ARG A 176 -1.96 6.76 14.33
N LYS A 177 -0.72 6.71 14.74
CA LYS A 177 0.33 7.58 14.18
C LYS A 177 0.42 7.37 12.67
N GLU A 178 0.43 8.47 11.93
CA GLU A 178 0.48 8.43 10.46
C GLU A 178 1.76 7.76 9.94
N LEU A 179 1.62 7.12 8.78
CA LEU A 179 2.72 6.56 8.00
C LEU A 179 2.87 7.40 6.73
N THR A 180 3.73 8.40 6.80
CA THR A 180 3.97 9.40 5.76
C THR A 180 5.47 9.63 5.59
N VAL A 181 5.86 10.41 4.58
CA VAL A 181 7.26 10.83 4.43
C VAL A 181 7.77 11.58 5.66
N ASN A 182 6.92 12.32 6.36
CA ASN A 182 7.32 13.08 7.55
C ASN A 182 7.66 12.17 8.73
N THR A 183 6.98 11.04 8.87
CA THR A 183 7.19 10.11 9.99
C THR A 183 8.27 9.06 9.69
N LEU A 184 8.31 8.55 8.46
CA LEU A 184 9.24 7.49 8.07
C LEU A 184 10.53 8.02 7.45
N GLY A 185 10.53 9.22 6.85
CA GLY A 185 11.69 9.82 6.18
C GLY A 185 11.90 9.32 4.74
N VAL A 186 10.97 8.55 4.21
CA VAL A 186 10.95 8.06 2.83
C VAL A 186 9.54 8.17 2.25
N PRO A 187 9.36 8.30 0.93
CA PRO A 187 8.04 8.32 0.30
C PRO A 187 7.20 7.10 0.70
N VAL A 188 5.90 7.30 0.84
CA VAL A 188 4.95 6.24 1.21
C VAL A 188 3.78 6.24 0.24
N ILE A 189 3.56 5.11 -0.42
CA ILE A 189 2.35 4.84 -1.20
C ILE A 189 1.43 3.96 -0.35
N ALA A 190 0.18 4.36 -0.19
CA ALA A 190 -0.86 3.58 0.47
C ALA A 190 -1.75 2.88 -0.56
N LEU A 191 -2.10 1.64 -0.28
CA LEU A 191 -2.95 0.77 -1.10
C LEU A 191 -4.02 0.13 -0.22
#